data_7eedb9e8e5a3975911439c4d97b43fb9
#
_entry.id   7eedb9e8e5a3975911439c4d97b43fb9
#
_cell.length_a   1.000
_cell.length_b   1.000
_cell.length_c   1.000
_cell.angle_alpha   90.00
_cell.angle_beta   90.00
_cell.angle_gamma   90.00
#
_symmetry.space_group_name_H-M   'P 1'
#
loop_
_entity.id
_entity.type
_entity.pdbx_description
1 polymer ?
#
loop_
_entity_poly.entity_id
_entity_poly.type
_entity_poly.pdbx_seq_one_letter_code
_entity_poly.pdbx_strand_id
1 'polypeptide(L)'
;MLKLQVLIPNQFLHQFSRSSTNKLFFIQSFTTLGNLYSKMSVEEEKQKFLKMSLEEKRNHYQINATTIDQIMSWKDYWLKNKAAISRNNVDDPEKVDGALASKVSMWQGDITSLEIDAIVNAANSSLMGGGGVDGAIHRAAGPSLKKECATLGGCQVGEAKITGGYHLPARYIIHTVGPQGEKPDKLRECYENSLGLAMKNDLRTIAFPCISTGVYGYPQKSAAKIALATVKKCLEENEDKIDRVIFCLFLKSDKDIYEELLQKYFAFE
;
A
#
# COMPACT_ATOMS: atom_id res chain seq x y z
N MET A 1 -19.14 -24.64 -10.84
CA MET A 1 -20.57 -24.30 -10.67
C MET A 1 -20.94 -24.56 -9.22
N LEU A 2 -20.85 -23.55 -8.36
CA LEU A 2 -21.40 -23.62 -7.00
C LEU A 2 -22.64 -22.74 -6.98
N LYS A 3 -23.80 -23.39 -6.74
CA LYS A 3 -25.09 -22.70 -6.55
C LYS A 3 -25.09 -22.06 -5.15
N LEU A 4 -25.14 -20.73 -5.09
CA LEU A 4 -25.50 -20.03 -3.86
C LEU A 4 -26.99 -20.29 -3.59
N GLN A 5 -27.31 -21.14 -2.60
CA GLN A 5 -28.65 -21.25 -2.03
C GLN A 5 -28.82 -20.12 -1.00
N VAL A 6 -29.59 -19.11 -1.39
CA VAL A 6 -30.10 -18.11 -0.44
C VAL A 6 -31.23 -18.77 0.33
N LEU A 7 -31.00 -19.08 1.61
CA LEU A 7 -32.03 -19.58 2.53
C LEU A 7 -33.00 -18.42 2.88
N ILE A 8 -34.18 -18.44 2.29
CA ILE A 8 -35.31 -17.60 2.71
C ILE A 8 -36.05 -18.32 3.83
N PRO A 9 -36.28 -17.70 5.00
CA PRO A 9 -37.07 -18.34 6.07
C PRO A 9 -38.49 -18.66 5.61
N ASN A 10 -38.94 -19.87 5.85
CA ASN A 10 -40.23 -20.43 5.43
C ASN A 10 -41.48 -19.68 5.97
N GLN A 11 -41.36 -18.69 6.80
CA GLN A 11 -42.49 -17.94 7.37
C GLN A 11 -43.06 -16.88 6.41
N PHE A 12 -42.41 -16.52 5.31
CA PHE A 12 -42.94 -15.55 4.35
C PHE A 12 -43.67 -16.14 3.13
N LEU A 13 -43.70 -17.45 2.97
CA LEU A 13 -44.26 -18.09 1.77
C LEU A 13 -45.80 -18.35 1.85
N HIS A 14 -46.44 -18.17 3.00
CA HIS A 14 -47.86 -18.50 3.16
C HIS A 14 -48.85 -17.34 2.95
N GLN A 15 -48.40 -16.12 2.73
CA GLN A 15 -49.31 -14.97 2.58
C GLN A 15 -49.52 -14.46 1.13
N PHE A 16 -48.89 -15.04 0.12
CA PHE A 16 -49.03 -14.58 -1.26
C PHE A 16 -49.40 -15.68 -2.25
N SER A 17 -50.53 -16.32 -1.99
CA SER A 17 -51.16 -17.26 -2.91
C SER A 17 -52.44 -16.67 -3.47
N ARG A 18 -52.34 -15.70 -4.38
CA ARG A 18 -53.38 -15.30 -5.35
C ARG A 18 -52.92 -14.11 -6.17
N SER A 19 -52.42 -14.38 -7.34
CA SER A 19 -52.31 -13.58 -8.57
C SER A 19 -50.98 -13.76 -9.23
N SER A 20 -50.98 -14.35 -10.43
CA SER A 20 -49.80 -14.57 -11.28
C SER A 20 -49.07 -13.24 -11.68
N THR A 21 -49.79 -12.12 -11.69
CA THR A 21 -49.31 -10.80 -12.03
C THR A 21 -48.35 -10.23 -10.98
N ASN A 22 -48.63 -10.48 -9.70
CA ASN A 22 -47.74 -9.96 -8.62
C ASN A 22 -46.40 -10.72 -8.54
N LYS A 23 -46.37 -11.98 -8.95
CA LYS A 23 -45.13 -12.77 -9.00
C LYS A 23 -44.19 -12.29 -10.09
N LEU A 24 -44.70 -11.86 -11.26
CA LEU A 24 -43.90 -11.30 -12.34
C LEU A 24 -43.32 -9.92 -11.95
N PHE A 25 -44.10 -9.08 -11.27
CA PHE A 25 -43.64 -7.76 -10.81
C PHE A 25 -42.53 -7.86 -9.76
N PHE A 26 -42.66 -8.83 -8.83
CA PHE A 26 -41.62 -9.07 -7.80
C PHE A 26 -40.32 -9.61 -8.41
N ILE A 27 -40.41 -10.56 -9.36
CA ILE A 27 -39.23 -11.10 -10.05
C ILE A 27 -38.57 -10.03 -10.94
N GLN A 28 -39.34 -9.18 -11.61
CA GLN A 28 -38.80 -8.06 -12.38
C GLN A 28 -38.13 -7.00 -11.48
N SER A 29 -38.68 -6.70 -10.30
CA SER A 29 -38.06 -5.76 -9.38
C SER A 29 -36.75 -6.30 -8.79
N PHE A 30 -36.67 -7.61 -8.48
CA PHE A 30 -35.39 -8.22 -8.04
C PHE A 30 -34.36 -8.34 -9.16
N THR A 31 -34.78 -8.62 -10.40
CA THR A 31 -33.87 -8.61 -11.56
C THR A 31 -33.38 -7.19 -11.90
N THR A 32 -34.23 -6.19 -11.75
CA THR A 32 -33.86 -4.77 -11.97
C THR A 32 -32.94 -4.26 -10.85
N LEU A 33 -33.19 -4.61 -9.58
CA LEU A 33 -32.28 -4.31 -8.46
C LEU A 33 -30.96 -5.08 -8.58
N GLY A 34 -30.97 -6.35 -8.93
CA GLY A 34 -29.76 -7.13 -9.17
C GLY A 34 -28.93 -6.58 -10.34
N ASN A 35 -29.58 -6.08 -11.39
CA ASN A 35 -28.90 -5.43 -12.53
C ASN A 35 -28.43 -4.01 -12.22
N LEU A 36 -29.04 -3.27 -11.29
CA LEU A 36 -28.51 -1.98 -10.81
C LEU A 36 -27.26 -2.14 -9.95
N TYR A 37 -27.17 -3.21 -9.13
CA TYR A 37 -25.97 -3.50 -8.35
C TYR A 37 -24.81 -4.10 -9.18
N SER A 38 -25.05 -4.60 -10.38
CA SER A 38 -24.05 -5.25 -11.25
C SER A 38 -23.35 -4.32 -12.24
N LYS A 39 -23.56 -3.01 -12.19
CA LYS A 39 -23.10 -2.07 -13.24
C LYS A 39 -22.32 -0.87 -12.76
N MET A 40 -21.76 -0.90 -11.54
CA MET A 40 -20.84 0.16 -11.14
C MET A 40 -19.53 0.01 -11.92
N SER A 41 -19.09 1.06 -12.61
CA SER A 41 -17.79 1.07 -13.29
C SER A 41 -16.66 0.99 -12.27
N VAL A 42 -15.48 0.56 -12.71
CA VAL A 42 -14.29 0.50 -11.86
C VAL A 42 -13.99 1.87 -11.23
N GLU A 43 -14.14 2.94 -12.01
CA GLU A 43 -13.91 4.31 -11.52
C GLU A 43 -14.95 4.76 -10.51
N GLU A 44 -16.23 4.45 -10.71
CA GLU A 44 -17.29 4.76 -9.73
C GLU A 44 -17.06 4.02 -8.42
N GLU A 45 -16.64 2.76 -8.46
CA GLU A 45 -16.31 1.98 -7.28
C GLU A 45 -15.11 2.56 -6.53
N LYS A 46 -14.04 2.93 -7.25
CA LYS A 46 -12.88 3.63 -6.70
C LYS A 46 -13.29 4.93 -6.01
N GLN A 47 -14.06 5.77 -6.70
CA GLN A 47 -14.52 7.05 -6.16
C GLN A 47 -15.41 6.88 -4.94
N LYS A 48 -16.22 5.83 -4.87
CA LYS A 48 -17.00 5.50 -3.68
C LYS A 48 -16.09 5.29 -2.47
N PHE A 49 -15.03 4.47 -2.58
CA PHE A 49 -14.09 4.23 -1.48
C PHE A 49 -13.29 5.48 -1.10
N LEU A 50 -12.88 6.28 -2.07
CA LEU A 50 -12.10 7.50 -1.82
C LEU A 50 -12.89 8.62 -1.14
N LYS A 51 -14.22 8.66 -1.35
CA LYS A 51 -15.13 9.64 -0.73
C LYS A 51 -15.67 9.22 0.63
N MET A 52 -15.46 7.97 1.05
CA MET A 52 -15.86 7.51 2.39
C MET A 52 -15.15 8.32 3.47
N SER A 53 -15.87 8.67 4.52
CA SER A 53 -15.23 9.11 5.77
C SER A 53 -14.31 8.00 6.31
N LEU A 54 -13.38 8.38 7.19
CA LEU A 54 -12.47 7.40 7.79
C LEU A 54 -13.24 6.34 8.60
N GLU A 55 -14.31 6.75 9.31
CA GLU A 55 -15.16 5.86 10.07
C GLU A 55 -15.88 4.85 9.17
N GLU A 56 -16.48 5.32 8.07
CA GLU A 56 -17.11 4.44 7.08
C GLU A 56 -16.11 3.46 6.49
N LYS A 57 -14.92 3.95 6.12
CA LYS A 57 -13.88 3.13 5.51
C LYS A 57 -13.37 2.04 6.46
N ARG A 58 -13.24 2.34 7.76
CA ARG A 58 -12.83 1.36 8.80
C ARG A 58 -13.76 0.15 8.89
N ASN A 59 -15.05 0.30 8.56
CA ASN A 59 -16.00 -0.82 8.50
C ASN A 59 -15.72 -1.80 7.35
N HIS A 60 -14.88 -1.42 6.39
CA HIS A 60 -14.47 -2.26 5.26
C HIS A 60 -13.12 -2.96 5.45
N TYR A 61 -12.36 -2.62 6.50
CA TYR A 61 -11.07 -3.25 6.76
C TYR A 61 -11.23 -4.71 7.13
N GLN A 62 -10.38 -5.56 6.59
CA GLN A 62 -10.34 -6.99 6.90
C GLN A 62 -9.30 -7.33 7.96
N ILE A 63 -8.53 -6.34 8.41
CA ILE A 63 -7.46 -6.46 9.39
C ILE A 63 -7.46 -5.27 10.34
N ASN A 64 -6.84 -5.43 11.51
CA ASN A 64 -6.63 -4.32 12.42
C ASN A 64 -5.68 -3.29 11.79
N ALA A 65 -6.13 -2.04 11.71
CA ALA A 65 -5.32 -0.97 11.14
C ALA A 65 -4.24 -0.50 12.13
N THR A 66 -3.08 -0.16 11.57
CA THR A 66 -1.99 0.53 12.26
C THR A 66 -1.95 1.97 11.78
N THR A 67 -2.19 2.93 12.68
CA THR A 67 -2.17 4.36 12.34
C THR A 67 -0.74 4.90 12.37
N ILE A 68 -0.53 6.06 11.70
CA ILE A 68 0.79 6.71 11.64
C ILE A 68 1.34 7.05 13.03
N ASP A 69 0.48 7.38 13.99
CA ASP A 69 0.87 7.75 15.35
C ASP A 69 1.44 6.56 16.16
N GLN A 70 1.15 5.34 15.74
CA GLN A 70 1.69 4.11 16.32
C GLN A 70 3.09 3.79 15.80
N ILE A 71 3.58 4.54 14.80
CA ILE A 71 4.86 4.30 14.14
C ILE A 71 5.83 5.43 14.47
N MET A 72 6.87 5.11 15.24
CA MET A 72 7.88 6.11 15.60
C MET A 72 8.60 6.63 14.37
N SER A 73 8.89 7.94 14.36
CA SER A 73 9.86 8.50 13.41
C SER A 73 11.27 7.92 13.68
N TRP A 74 12.15 8.00 12.70
CA TRP A 74 13.55 7.62 12.93
C TRP A 74 14.19 8.46 14.04
N LYS A 75 13.89 9.75 14.11
CA LYS A 75 14.35 10.62 15.19
C LYS A 75 13.93 10.09 16.55
N ASP A 76 12.65 9.79 16.76
CA ASP A 76 12.14 9.32 18.05
C ASP A 76 12.66 7.91 18.37
N TYR A 77 12.74 7.06 17.36
CA TYR A 77 13.33 5.73 17.51
C TYR A 77 14.80 5.81 17.94
N TRP A 78 15.60 6.66 17.28
CA TRP A 78 17.00 6.90 17.64
C TRP A 78 17.13 7.40 19.09
N LEU A 79 16.41 8.48 19.44
CA LEU A 79 16.48 9.06 20.79
C LEU A 79 16.15 8.04 21.88
N LYS A 80 15.18 7.16 21.61
CA LYS A 80 14.78 6.11 22.56
C LYS A 80 15.77 4.95 22.66
N ASN A 81 16.44 4.59 21.57
CA ASN A 81 17.22 3.37 21.47
C ASN A 81 18.73 3.59 21.30
N LYS A 82 19.21 4.84 21.28
CA LYS A 82 20.61 5.18 20.98
C LYS A 82 21.66 4.46 21.83
N ALA A 83 21.33 4.07 23.06
CA ALA A 83 22.22 3.31 23.92
C ALA A 83 22.38 1.85 23.50
N ALA A 84 21.37 1.27 22.85
CA ALA A 84 21.34 -0.12 22.40
C ALA A 84 21.74 -0.27 20.92
N ILE A 85 21.61 0.80 20.12
CA ILE A 85 21.99 0.80 18.71
C ILE A 85 23.52 0.90 18.64
N SER A 86 24.13 -0.15 18.11
CA SER A 86 25.59 -0.18 17.93
C SER A 86 26.00 0.92 16.96
N ARG A 87 26.81 1.88 17.43
CA ARG A 87 27.45 2.91 16.58
C ARG A 87 28.68 2.39 15.85
N ASN A 88 28.95 1.09 15.93
CA ASN A 88 30.14 0.51 15.36
C ASN A 88 30.08 0.59 13.84
N ASN A 89 30.98 1.40 13.28
CA ASN A 89 31.32 1.47 11.85
C ASN A 89 30.31 2.12 10.91
N VAL A 90 29.67 3.19 11.30
CA VAL A 90 29.06 4.09 10.30
C VAL A 90 30.15 5.03 9.80
N ASP A 91 30.80 4.62 8.70
CA ASP A 91 31.76 5.48 8.01
C ASP A 91 31.04 6.66 7.38
N ASP A 92 31.52 7.88 7.69
CA ASP A 92 31.06 9.13 7.09
C ASP A 92 29.54 9.36 7.13
N PRO A 93 28.95 9.65 8.32
CA PRO A 93 27.53 9.87 8.45
C PRO A 93 27.09 11.17 7.77
N GLU A 94 26.06 11.08 6.92
CA GLU A 94 25.44 12.24 6.27
C GLU A 94 24.50 12.93 7.26
N LYS A 95 24.95 14.04 7.87
CA LYS A 95 24.14 14.79 8.82
C LYS A 95 22.95 15.45 8.16
N VAL A 96 21.78 15.28 8.76
CA VAL A 96 20.54 15.95 8.40
C VAL A 96 19.99 16.69 9.63
N ASP A 97 19.08 17.64 9.41
CA ASP A 97 18.40 18.22 10.54
C ASP A 97 17.37 17.25 11.17
N GLY A 98 16.96 17.54 12.39
CA GLY A 98 16.03 16.70 13.11
C GLY A 98 14.61 16.70 12.49
N ALA A 99 14.27 17.69 11.65
CA ALA A 99 13.00 17.74 10.94
C ALA A 99 13.00 16.70 9.83
N LEU A 100 14.07 16.60 9.04
CA LEU A 100 14.21 15.58 8.00
C LEU A 100 14.23 14.17 8.59
N ALA A 101 14.96 13.95 9.70
CA ALA A 101 14.99 12.66 10.41
C ALA A 101 13.60 12.27 10.97
N SER A 102 12.73 13.25 11.25
CA SER A 102 11.36 13.00 11.69
C SER A 102 10.43 12.56 10.55
N LYS A 103 10.82 12.79 9.28
CA LYS A 103 10.03 12.45 8.09
C LYS A 103 10.21 11.00 7.62
N VAL A 104 11.11 10.24 8.22
CA VAL A 104 11.31 8.83 7.89
C VAL A 104 11.04 7.94 9.09
N SER A 105 10.57 6.73 8.80
CA SER A 105 10.37 5.67 9.79
C SER A 105 10.87 4.35 9.23
N MET A 106 11.38 3.47 10.10
CA MET A 106 11.46 2.05 9.83
C MET A 106 10.42 1.34 10.71
N TRP A 107 9.68 0.43 10.14
CA TRP A 107 8.64 -0.30 10.84
C TRP A 107 8.57 -1.75 10.37
N GLN A 108 8.56 -2.69 11.29
CA GLN A 108 8.44 -4.11 10.98
C GLN A 108 7.00 -4.56 11.21
N GLY A 109 6.31 -4.90 10.13
CA GLY A 109 4.91 -5.29 10.20
C GLY A 109 4.30 -5.58 8.83
N ASP A 110 2.99 -5.75 8.80
CA ASP A 110 2.24 -6.01 7.57
C ASP A 110 1.81 -4.69 6.91
N ILE A 111 2.40 -4.38 5.76
CA ILE A 111 2.13 -3.14 5.01
C ILE A 111 0.63 -2.97 4.70
N THR A 112 -0.13 -4.07 4.60
CA THR A 112 -1.56 -4.02 4.32
C THR A 112 -2.39 -3.51 5.50
N SER A 113 -1.79 -3.40 6.71
CA SER A 113 -2.44 -2.83 7.89
C SER A 113 -2.33 -1.32 8.02
N LEU A 114 -1.51 -0.65 7.21
CA LEU A 114 -1.19 0.76 7.38
C LEU A 114 -2.34 1.69 6.97
N GLU A 115 -2.85 2.47 7.93
CA GLU A 115 -3.86 3.53 7.71
C GLU A 115 -3.14 4.84 7.38
N ILE A 116 -2.75 4.98 6.11
CA ILE A 116 -1.98 6.11 5.57
C ILE A 116 -2.50 6.47 4.16
N ASP A 117 -1.92 7.50 3.52
CA ASP A 117 -2.37 7.88 2.19
C ASP A 117 -2.04 6.83 1.14
N ALA A 118 -0.82 6.31 1.10
CA ALA A 118 -0.42 5.31 0.11
C ALA A 118 0.51 4.23 0.65
N ILE A 119 0.29 3.00 0.20
CA ILE A 119 1.29 1.93 0.29
C ILE A 119 1.83 1.62 -1.10
N VAL A 120 3.11 1.26 -1.18
CA VAL A 120 3.73 0.82 -2.43
C VAL A 120 3.63 -0.69 -2.54
N ASN A 121 3.23 -1.16 -3.71
CA ASN A 121 3.23 -2.57 -4.08
C ASN A 121 4.43 -2.88 -4.96
N ALA A 122 5.26 -3.84 -4.55
CA ALA A 122 6.29 -4.42 -5.41
C ALA A 122 5.62 -5.44 -6.35
N ALA A 123 5.09 -4.93 -7.45
CA ALA A 123 4.29 -5.65 -8.43
C ALA A 123 5.14 -6.35 -9.49
N ASN A 124 4.52 -7.24 -10.26
CA ASN A 124 5.04 -7.70 -11.54
C ASN A 124 4.49 -6.82 -12.68
N SER A 125 5.06 -6.97 -13.88
CA SER A 125 4.71 -6.13 -15.04
C SER A 125 3.27 -6.26 -15.52
N SER A 126 2.57 -7.34 -15.17
CA SER A 126 1.15 -7.50 -15.52
C SER A 126 0.22 -6.71 -14.59
N LEU A 127 0.63 -6.37 -13.37
CA LEU A 127 -0.16 -5.77 -12.29
C LEU A 127 -1.34 -6.63 -11.81
N MET A 128 -1.37 -7.91 -12.18
CA MET A 128 -2.54 -8.77 -11.92
C MET A 128 -2.45 -9.57 -10.62
N GLY A 129 -1.53 -9.18 -9.75
CA GLY A 129 -1.22 -9.89 -8.52
C GLY A 129 -0.18 -10.98 -8.73
N GLY A 130 0.36 -11.50 -7.64
CA GLY A 130 1.39 -12.53 -7.64
C GLY A 130 1.60 -13.12 -6.26
N GLY A 131 2.84 -13.45 -5.93
CA GLY A 131 3.26 -13.91 -4.61
C GLY A 131 3.75 -12.77 -3.70
N GLY A 132 4.15 -13.11 -2.48
CA GLY A 132 4.73 -12.16 -1.53
C GLY A 132 3.79 -10.99 -1.19
N VAL A 133 4.36 -9.79 -1.12
CA VAL A 133 3.63 -8.56 -0.79
C VAL A 133 2.56 -8.23 -1.82
N ASP A 134 2.80 -8.48 -3.12
CA ASP A 134 1.84 -8.26 -4.19
C ASP A 134 0.55 -9.09 -3.98
N GLY A 135 0.72 -10.37 -3.68
CA GLY A 135 -0.41 -11.25 -3.36
C GLY A 135 -1.14 -10.86 -2.08
N ALA A 136 -0.43 -10.41 -1.05
CA ALA A 136 -1.02 -9.93 0.21
C ALA A 136 -1.88 -8.68 -0.02
N ILE A 137 -1.36 -7.70 -0.75
CA ILE A 137 -2.05 -6.45 -1.09
C ILE A 137 -3.31 -6.75 -1.93
N HIS A 138 -3.21 -7.59 -2.96
CA HIS A 138 -4.37 -7.94 -3.79
C HIS A 138 -5.47 -8.67 -3.01
N ARG A 139 -5.10 -9.56 -2.08
CA ARG A 139 -6.09 -10.24 -1.20
C ARG A 139 -6.79 -9.24 -0.27
N ALA A 140 -6.01 -8.37 0.39
CA ALA A 140 -6.54 -7.42 1.36
C ALA A 140 -7.38 -6.31 0.71
N ALA A 141 -7.00 -5.82 -0.47
CA ALA A 141 -7.75 -4.82 -1.23
C ALA A 141 -9.05 -5.38 -1.82
N GLY A 142 -9.12 -6.68 -2.06
CA GLY A 142 -10.27 -7.33 -2.66
C GLY A 142 -10.30 -7.29 -4.19
N PRO A 143 -11.36 -7.86 -4.82
CA PRO A 143 -11.39 -8.12 -6.26
C PRO A 143 -11.42 -6.86 -7.14
N SER A 144 -11.84 -5.73 -6.60
CA SER A 144 -11.95 -4.46 -7.34
C SER A 144 -10.58 -3.90 -7.72
N LEU A 145 -9.55 -4.13 -6.89
CA LEU A 145 -8.18 -3.79 -7.24
C LEU A 145 -7.73 -4.46 -8.54
N LYS A 146 -7.99 -5.75 -8.68
CA LYS A 146 -7.61 -6.50 -9.90
C LYS A 146 -8.33 -5.98 -11.15
N LYS A 147 -9.60 -5.55 -11.00
CA LYS A 147 -10.35 -4.93 -12.10
C LYS A 147 -9.72 -3.60 -12.52
N GLU A 148 -9.35 -2.74 -11.56
CA GLU A 148 -8.67 -1.47 -11.86
C GLU A 148 -7.31 -1.71 -12.51
N CYS A 149 -6.48 -2.60 -11.95
CA CYS A 149 -5.18 -2.96 -12.51
C CYS A 149 -5.27 -3.42 -13.97
N ALA A 150 -6.31 -4.19 -14.33
CA ALA A 150 -6.52 -4.64 -15.71
C ALA A 150 -6.71 -3.47 -16.70
N THR A 151 -7.24 -2.32 -16.25
CA THR A 151 -7.42 -1.14 -17.10
C THR A 151 -6.11 -0.38 -17.37
N LEU A 152 -5.07 -0.63 -16.57
CA LEU A 152 -3.79 0.09 -16.64
C LEU A 152 -2.86 -0.41 -17.76
N GLY A 153 -3.12 -1.58 -18.33
CA GLY A 153 -2.32 -2.15 -19.43
C GLY A 153 -0.90 -2.56 -19.04
N GLY A 154 -0.69 -2.95 -17.77
CA GLY A 154 0.62 -3.34 -17.23
C GLY A 154 1.51 -2.15 -16.81
N CYS A 155 2.76 -2.44 -16.44
CA CYS A 155 3.74 -1.46 -15.97
C CYS A 155 5.16 -1.96 -16.27
N GLN A 156 6.03 -1.08 -16.76
CA GLN A 156 7.41 -1.43 -17.10
C GLN A 156 8.31 -1.41 -15.85
N VAL A 157 9.46 -2.09 -15.94
CA VAL A 157 10.47 -2.08 -14.86
C VAL A 157 10.97 -0.64 -14.62
N GLY A 158 10.91 -0.19 -13.38
CA GLY A 158 11.23 1.18 -12.96
C GLY A 158 10.03 2.12 -12.94
N GLU A 159 8.97 1.84 -13.70
CA GLU A 159 7.76 2.67 -13.69
C GLU A 159 6.90 2.44 -12.44
N ALA A 160 5.94 3.35 -12.25
CA ALA A 160 4.92 3.24 -11.21
C ALA A 160 3.53 3.65 -11.74
N LYS A 161 2.48 3.02 -11.20
CA LYS A 161 1.08 3.33 -11.49
C LYS A 161 0.26 3.36 -10.19
N ILE A 162 -0.78 4.16 -10.13
CA ILE A 162 -1.59 4.36 -8.93
C ILE A 162 -3.01 3.81 -9.10
N THR A 163 -3.52 3.15 -8.06
CA THR A 163 -4.90 2.68 -7.94
C THR A 163 -5.51 3.08 -6.61
N GLY A 164 -6.82 2.88 -6.45
CA GLY A 164 -7.47 2.96 -5.14
C GLY A 164 -7.02 1.85 -4.21
N GLY A 165 -7.12 2.09 -2.89
CA GLY A 165 -6.81 1.10 -1.85
C GLY A 165 -7.97 0.14 -1.56
N TYR A 166 -9.19 0.48 -1.98
CA TYR A 166 -10.42 -0.30 -1.75
C TYR A 166 -10.60 -0.70 -0.27
N HIS A 167 -10.58 -2.01 0.05
CA HIS A 167 -10.75 -2.51 1.43
C HIS A 167 -9.50 -2.36 2.30
N LEU A 168 -8.37 -1.92 1.76
CA LEU A 168 -7.19 -1.61 2.55
C LEU A 168 -7.40 -0.37 3.42
N PRO A 169 -6.77 -0.29 4.61
CA PRO A 169 -6.68 0.95 5.38
C PRO A 169 -6.04 2.10 4.57
N ALA A 170 -5.00 1.83 3.78
CA ALA A 170 -4.41 2.81 2.88
C ALA A 170 -5.42 3.30 1.83
N ARG A 171 -5.37 4.61 1.52
CA ARG A 171 -6.29 5.22 0.55
C ARG A 171 -5.96 4.83 -0.88
N TYR A 172 -4.66 4.72 -1.19
CA TYR A 172 -4.14 4.39 -2.52
C TYR A 172 -3.09 3.29 -2.45
N ILE A 173 -2.89 2.64 -3.58
CA ILE A 173 -1.78 1.73 -3.82
C ILE A 173 -0.98 2.29 -4.99
N ILE A 174 0.33 2.42 -4.82
CA ILE A 174 1.26 2.75 -5.89
C ILE A 174 1.99 1.46 -6.26
N HIS A 175 1.71 0.94 -7.45
CA HIS A 175 2.31 -0.27 -7.99
C HIS A 175 3.58 0.10 -8.74
N THR A 176 4.72 -0.46 -8.35
CA THR A 176 5.98 -0.30 -9.08
C THR A 176 6.59 -1.66 -9.39
N VAL A 177 7.26 -1.77 -10.52
CA VAL A 177 7.90 -3.02 -10.96
C VAL A 177 9.39 -2.92 -10.77
N GLY A 178 9.89 -3.58 -9.72
CA GLY A 178 11.31 -3.63 -9.45
C GLY A 178 12.07 -4.50 -10.43
N PRO A 179 13.38 -4.26 -10.60
CA PRO A 179 14.24 -5.08 -11.46
C PRO A 179 14.50 -6.47 -10.88
N GLN A 180 14.71 -7.44 -11.74
CA GLN A 180 15.32 -8.73 -11.38
C GLN A 180 16.84 -8.58 -11.38
N GLY A 181 17.47 -9.00 -10.30
CA GLY A 181 18.90 -8.80 -10.05
C GLY A 181 19.29 -7.33 -9.84
N GLU A 182 20.60 -7.09 -9.74
CA GLU A 182 21.13 -5.75 -9.46
C GLU A 182 21.10 -4.83 -10.68
N LYS A 183 20.12 -3.93 -10.72
CA LYS A 183 20.00 -2.84 -11.69
C LYS A 183 19.72 -1.53 -10.92
N PRO A 184 20.76 -0.86 -10.44
CA PRO A 184 20.63 0.29 -9.53
C PRO A 184 19.74 1.41 -10.06
N ASP A 185 19.88 1.78 -11.33
CA ASP A 185 19.08 2.84 -11.93
C ASP A 185 17.60 2.48 -11.98
N LYS A 186 17.26 1.22 -12.33
CA LYS A 186 15.89 0.77 -12.36
C LYS A 186 15.25 0.68 -10.96
N LEU A 187 16.02 0.30 -9.96
CA LEU A 187 15.53 0.32 -8.58
C LEU A 187 15.34 1.76 -8.09
N ARG A 188 16.24 2.69 -8.42
CA ARG A 188 16.09 4.11 -8.13
C ARG A 188 14.82 4.68 -8.75
N GLU A 189 14.59 4.42 -10.04
CA GLU A 189 13.37 4.83 -10.76
C GLU A 189 12.10 4.37 -10.04
N CYS A 190 12.07 3.16 -9.45
CA CYS A 190 10.92 2.69 -8.69
C CYS A 190 10.56 3.63 -7.52
N TYR A 191 11.56 4.07 -6.76
CA TYR A 191 11.36 5.00 -5.65
C TYR A 191 11.02 6.40 -6.14
N GLU A 192 11.74 6.93 -7.11
CA GLU A 192 11.51 8.26 -7.70
C GLU A 192 10.10 8.39 -8.29
N ASN A 193 9.69 7.42 -9.11
CA ASN A 193 8.38 7.41 -9.74
C ASN A 193 7.25 7.22 -8.72
N SER A 194 7.46 6.40 -7.69
CA SER A 194 6.46 6.22 -6.63
C SER A 194 6.28 7.49 -5.80
N LEU A 195 7.36 8.15 -5.39
CA LEU A 195 7.33 9.42 -4.68
C LEU A 195 6.74 10.53 -5.55
N GLY A 196 7.09 10.58 -6.84
CA GLY A 196 6.53 11.51 -7.80
C GLY A 196 5.02 11.36 -7.94
N LEU A 197 4.49 10.12 -7.99
CA LEU A 197 3.06 9.86 -8.01
C LEU A 197 2.38 10.27 -6.70
N ALA A 198 3.01 10.01 -5.55
CA ALA A 198 2.48 10.45 -4.27
C ALA A 198 2.32 11.97 -4.23
N MET A 199 3.37 12.71 -4.56
CA MET A 199 3.34 14.18 -4.59
C MET A 199 2.34 14.74 -5.61
N LYS A 200 2.24 14.13 -6.80
CA LYS A 200 1.29 14.54 -7.85
C LYS A 200 -0.17 14.39 -7.42
N ASN A 201 -0.45 13.47 -6.50
CA ASN A 201 -1.78 13.19 -5.99
C ASN A 201 -2.00 13.75 -4.57
N ASP A 202 -1.13 14.65 -4.10
CA ASP A 202 -1.18 15.27 -2.76
C ASP A 202 -1.22 14.25 -1.61
N LEU A 203 -0.52 13.11 -1.78
CA LEU A 203 -0.39 12.07 -0.77
C LEU A 203 0.85 12.36 0.08
N ARG A 204 0.64 12.59 1.35
CA ARG A 204 1.67 13.07 2.26
C ARG A 204 2.36 11.96 3.06
N THR A 205 1.73 10.79 3.13
CA THR A 205 2.26 9.62 3.86
C THR A 205 2.34 8.42 2.92
N ILE A 206 3.52 7.80 2.83
CA ILE A 206 3.78 6.68 1.92
C ILE A 206 4.63 5.60 2.61
N ALA A 207 4.30 4.33 2.38
CA ALA A 207 5.09 3.21 2.87
C ALA A 207 5.63 2.35 1.73
N PHE A 208 6.91 2.00 1.82
CA PHE A 208 7.62 1.14 0.85
C PHE A 208 7.92 -0.23 1.45
N PRO A 209 7.66 -1.33 0.73
CA PRO A 209 8.27 -2.62 1.04
C PRO A 209 9.72 -2.64 0.57
N CYS A 210 10.47 -3.71 0.89
CA CYS A 210 11.81 -3.94 0.35
C CYS A 210 11.74 -4.39 -1.11
N ILE A 211 11.68 -3.42 -2.04
CA ILE A 211 11.50 -3.67 -3.48
C ILE A 211 12.63 -4.55 -4.02
N SER A 212 12.29 -5.58 -4.80
CA SER A 212 13.18 -6.54 -5.48
C SER A 212 14.00 -7.47 -4.59
N THR A 213 13.98 -7.36 -3.26
CA THR A 213 14.86 -8.15 -2.37
C THR A 213 14.35 -9.57 -2.09
N GLY A 214 13.13 -9.89 -2.47
CA GLY A 214 12.55 -11.23 -2.38
C GLY A 214 12.94 -12.09 -3.59
N VAL A 215 11.95 -12.62 -4.31
CA VAL A 215 12.15 -13.54 -5.46
C VAL A 215 12.95 -12.93 -6.61
N TYR A 216 13.05 -11.59 -6.69
CA TYR A 216 13.85 -10.90 -7.70
C TYR A 216 15.34 -10.84 -7.36
N GLY A 217 15.74 -11.25 -6.16
CA GLY A 217 17.11 -11.54 -5.76
C GLY A 217 18.05 -10.32 -5.67
N TYR A 218 17.51 -9.12 -5.53
CA TYR A 218 18.36 -7.95 -5.30
C TYR A 218 18.98 -8.03 -3.90
N PRO A 219 20.31 -7.85 -3.73
CA PRO A 219 20.95 -7.90 -2.41
C PRO A 219 20.36 -6.85 -1.46
N GLN A 220 19.91 -7.28 -0.28
CA GLN A 220 19.17 -6.44 0.68
C GLN A 220 19.91 -5.13 1.00
N LYS A 221 21.20 -5.20 1.35
CA LYS A 221 21.98 -4.01 1.74
C LYS A 221 22.18 -3.04 0.57
N SER A 222 22.42 -3.56 -0.64
CA SER A 222 22.54 -2.74 -1.85
C SER A 222 21.22 -2.05 -2.19
N ALA A 223 20.10 -2.76 -2.10
CA ALA A 223 18.78 -2.20 -2.32
C ALA A 223 18.41 -1.12 -1.28
N ALA A 224 18.69 -1.38 0.00
CA ALA A 224 18.42 -0.42 1.07
C ALA A 224 19.22 0.89 0.92
N LYS A 225 20.48 0.83 0.47
CA LYS A 225 21.26 2.02 0.16
C LYS A 225 20.60 2.89 -0.90
N ILE A 226 20.11 2.29 -1.98
CA ILE A 226 19.42 3.01 -3.06
C ILE A 226 18.11 3.61 -2.53
N ALA A 227 17.33 2.84 -1.78
CA ALA A 227 16.08 3.30 -1.19
C ALA A 227 16.28 4.54 -0.31
N LEU A 228 17.22 4.46 0.63
CA LEU A 228 17.49 5.54 1.59
C LEU A 228 18.07 6.79 0.92
N ALA A 229 19.04 6.63 0.00
CA ALA A 229 19.61 7.74 -0.74
C ALA A 229 18.56 8.46 -1.60
N THR A 230 17.70 7.69 -2.29
CA THR A 230 16.66 8.25 -3.16
C THR A 230 15.58 8.98 -2.34
N VAL A 231 15.12 8.37 -1.25
CA VAL A 231 14.14 8.99 -0.35
C VAL A 231 14.71 10.26 0.29
N LYS A 232 15.95 10.22 0.78
CA LYS A 232 16.61 11.38 1.36
C LYS A 232 16.63 12.55 0.39
N LYS A 233 17.16 12.34 -0.82
CA LYS A 233 17.20 13.35 -1.87
C LYS A 233 15.83 13.93 -2.18
N CYS A 234 14.82 13.07 -2.33
CA CYS A 234 13.45 13.52 -2.61
C CYS A 234 12.89 14.39 -1.47
N LEU A 235 13.13 14.03 -0.21
CA LEU A 235 12.65 14.79 0.95
C LEU A 235 13.38 16.12 1.09
N GLU A 236 14.69 16.20 0.78
CA GLU A 236 15.47 17.44 0.78
C GLU A 236 14.98 18.41 -0.31
N GLU A 237 14.63 17.90 -1.49
CA GLU A 237 14.15 18.70 -2.62
C GLU A 237 12.65 19.09 -2.49
N ASN A 238 11.88 18.43 -1.63
CA ASN A 238 10.40 18.54 -1.55
C ASN A 238 9.91 18.53 -0.09
N GLU A 239 10.50 19.36 0.76
CA GLU A 239 10.26 19.36 2.21
C GLU A 239 8.76 19.42 2.60
N ASP A 240 7.97 20.24 1.90
CA ASP A 240 6.58 20.49 2.22
C ASP A 240 5.60 19.50 1.56
N LYS A 241 6.08 18.56 0.74
CA LYS A 241 5.22 17.67 -0.03
C LYS A 241 4.93 16.34 0.67
N ILE A 242 5.88 15.84 1.45
CA ILE A 242 5.77 14.54 2.15
C ILE A 242 5.96 14.76 3.65
N ASP A 243 5.04 14.23 4.44
CA ASP A 243 5.11 14.27 5.90
C ASP A 243 5.84 13.06 6.46
N ARG A 244 5.63 11.88 5.86
CA ARG A 244 6.25 10.67 6.35
C ARG A 244 6.46 9.62 5.25
N VAL A 245 7.69 9.10 5.16
CA VAL A 245 8.05 7.89 4.42
C VAL A 245 8.32 6.76 5.40
N ILE A 246 7.63 5.63 5.24
CA ILE A 246 7.79 4.45 6.10
C ILE A 246 8.47 3.34 5.29
N PHE A 247 9.62 2.88 5.73
CA PHE A 247 10.23 1.65 5.25
C PHE A 247 9.62 0.48 6.02
N CYS A 248 8.72 -0.24 5.33
CA CYS A 248 8.02 -1.40 5.89
C CYS A 248 8.87 -2.65 5.70
N LEU A 249 9.43 -3.14 6.79
CA LEU A 249 10.41 -4.21 6.81
C LEU A 249 9.73 -5.53 7.16
N PHE A 250 10.14 -6.61 6.48
CA PHE A 250 9.55 -7.93 6.72
C PHE A 250 10.47 -8.83 7.54
N LEU A 251 11.73 -8.98 7.12
CA LEU A 251 12.69 -9.84 7.78
C LEU A 251 13.44 -9.10 8.89
N LYS A 252 13.96 -9.86 9.87
CA LYS A 252 14.88 -9.30 10.88
C LYS A 252 16.14 -8.73 10.22
N SER A 253 16.68 -9.39 9.20
CA SER A 253 17.83 -8.91 8.42
C SER A 253 17.56 -7.56 7.76
N ASP A 254 16.35 -7.31 7.24
CA ASP A 254 15.99 -6.01 6.71
C ASP A 254 16.06 -4.93 7.80
N LYS A 255 15.52 -5.24 8.99
CA LYS A 255 15.56 -4.31 10.13
C LYS A 255 16.99 -3.97 10.53
N ASP A 256 17.85 -4.98 10.67
CA ASP A 256 19.25 -4.77 11.08
C ASP A 256 20.01 -3.90 10.04
N ILE A 257 19.74 -4.11 8.73
CA ILE A 257 20.32 -3.32 7.63
C ILE A 257 19.81 -1.88 7.65
N TYR A 258 18.49 -1.68 7.77
CA TYR A 258 17.92 -0.33 7.77
C TYR A 258 18.30 0.45 9.03
N GLU A 259 18.39 -0.21 10.19
CA GLU A 259 18.87 0.43 11.43
C GLU A 259 20.32 0.92 11.30
N GLU A 260 21.20 0.12 10.68
CA GLU A 260 22.58 0.53 10.36
C GLU A 260 22.60 1.71 9.37
N LEU A 261 21.89 1.58 8.26
CA LEU A 261 21.97 2.55 7.16
C LEU A 261 21.26 3.88 7.46
N LEU A 262 20.18 3.87 8.27
CA LEU A 262 19.54 5.10 8.71
C LEU A 262 20.48 5.96 9.58
N GLN A 263 21.36 5.34 10.36
CA GLN A 263 22.43 6.06 11.07
C GLN A 263 23.42 6.76 10.12
N LYS A 264 23.56 6.25 8.89
CA LYS A 264 24.39 6.86 7.87
C LYS A 264 23.66 7.98 7.13
N TYR A 265 22.51 7.69 6.54
CA TYR A 265 21.82 8.59 5.62
C TYR A 265 20.96 9.65 6.33
N PHE A 266 20.54 9.41 7.56
CA PHE A 266 19.68 10.29 8.36
C PHE A 266 20.28 10.53 9.75
N ALA A 267 21.60 10.70 9.80
CA ALA A 267 22.29 11.06 11.03
C ALA A 267 21.85 12.46 11.50
N PHE A 268 21.53 12.60 12.77
CA PHE A 268 21.24 13.89 13.39
C PHE A 268 21.75 13.90 14.83
N GLU A 269 21.93 15.07 15.41
CA GLU A 269 22.35 15.25 16.81
C GLU A 269 21.17 15.46 17.73
#